data_fe35dbdb982aeffe4d62701df46f9275
#
_entry.id   fe35dbdb982aeffe4d62701df46f9275
#
_cell.length_a   1.000
_cell.length_b   1.000
_cell.length_c   1.000
_cell.angle_alpha   90.00
_cell.angle_beta   90.00
_cell.angle_gamma   90.00
#
_symmetry.space_group_name_H-M   'P 1'
#
loop_
_entity.id
_entity.type
_entity.pdbx_description
1 polymer ?
#
loop_
_entity_poly.entity_id
_entity_poly.type
_entity_poly.pdbx_seq_one_letter_code
_entity_poly.pdbx_strand_id
1 'polypeptide(L)'
;YKGTINLKPFFSESLGFFKKVNLKEFLNPNLILLQFLKTEILNNKNLNMSTSLNAKQIDTFQNLHNLALKVKIREGLLDINETTISWLNIADIKILDSLILMNDNNLVLDTLVAIEINNFQEFYKFFQTPRNYRKQIKKIEFNLSYNFDQFTADLNDIRIDGVIDPNVNKILKQLIFNSNKLQNRIYFKNLINQAMKFYAG
;
A
#
# COMPACT_ATOMS: atom_id res chain seq x y z
N TYR A 1 -14.39 15.41 12.26
CA TYR A 1 -13.17 15.15 13.03
C TYR A 1 -13.48 15.07 14.51
N LYS A 2 -12.96 14.06 15.18
CA LYS A 2 -13.01 13.91 16.65
C LYS A 2 -11.62 13.46 17.10
N GLY A 3 -11.20 13.92 18.28
CA GLY A 3 -9.93 13.50 18.86
C GLY A 3 -9.86 13.79 20.34
N THR A 4 -9.01 13.06 21.03
CA THR A 4 -8.67 13.22 22.45
C THR A 4 -7.16 13.37 22.58
N ILE A 5 -6.72 14.20 23.49
CA ILE A 5 -5.31 14.37 23.81
C ILE A 5 -5.16 14.23 25.33
N ASN A 6 -4.27 13.34 25.74
CA ASN A 6 -3.81 13.24 27.12
C ASN A 6 -2.35 13.72 27.19
N LEU A 7 -2.03 14.58 28.13
CA LEU A 7 -0.70 15.19 28.22
C LEU A 7 0.27 14.43 29.16
N LYS A 8 -0.25 13.57 30.03
CA LYS A 8 0.57 12.82 31.01
C LYS A 8 -0.01 11.42 31.29
N PRO A 9 0.54 10.35 30.70
CA PRO A 9 1.52 10.32 29.62
C PRO A 9 0.94 10.91 28.33
N PHE A 10 1.81 11.36 27.41
CA PHE A 10 1.33 11.92 26.15
C PHE A 10 0.69 10.83 25.30
N PHE A 11 -0.57 11.00 25.01
CA PHE A 11 -1.33 10.14 24.11
C PHE A 11 -2.33 10.99 23.32
N SER A 12 -2.36 10.78 22.02
CA SER A 12 -3.33 11.42 21.13
C SER A 12 -4.06 10.38 20.31
N GLU A 13 -5.37 10.47 20.29
CA GLU A 13 -6.22 9.67 19.41
C GLU A 13 -7.07 10.60 18.55
N SER A 14 -7.14 10.31 17.25
CA SER A 14 -7.94 11.10 16.32
C SER A 14 -8.66 10.26 15.30
N LEU A 15 -9.85 10.70 14.90
CA LEU A 15 -10.68 10.05 13.90
C LEU A 15 -11.18 11.11 12.92
N GLY A 16 -10.87 10.91 11.64
CA GLY A 16 -11.29 11.77 10.54
C GLY A 16 -12.16 11.03 9.53
N PHE A 17 -13.20 11.72 9.02
CA PHE A 17 -14.04 11.23 7.94
C PHE A 17 -13.99 12.23 6.79
N PHE A 18 -13.67 11.74 5.60
CA PHE A 18 -13.55 12.53 4.39
C PHE A 18 -14.45 11.96 3.31
N LYS A 19 -15.09 12.85 2.54
CA LYS A 19 -15.76 12.41 1.32
C LYS A 19 -14.75 11.95 0.27
N LYS A 20 -13.60 12.64 0.20
CA LYS A 20 -12.60 12.50 -0.83
C LYS A 20 -11.21 12.83 -0.30
N VAL A 21 -10.19 12.09 -0.72
CA VAL A 21 -8.79 12.30 -0.35
C VAL A 21 -7.89 12.21 -1.57
N ASN A 22 -6.85 13.04 -1.61
CA ASN A 22 -5.82 13.00 -2.65
C ASN A 22 -4.55 12.33 -2.12
N LEU A 23 -4.34 11.05 -2.45
CA LEU A 23 -3.18 10.31 -1.98
C LEU A 23 -1.85 10.84 -2.53
N LYS A 24 -1.82 11.50 -3.70
CA LYS A 24 -0.58 12.12 -4.21
C LYS A 24 -0.06 13.21 -3.30
N GLU A 25 -0.95 13.94 -2.67
CA GLU A 25 -0.54 14.97 -1.72
C GLU A 25 0.06 14.34 -0.47
N PHE A 26 -0.50 13.24 0.02
CA PHE A 26 0.05 12.51 1.18
C PHE A 26 1.41 11.86 0.90
N LEU A 27 1.66 11.46 -0.34
CA LEU A 27 2.93 10.84 -0.75
C LEU A 27 3.97 11.87 -1.24
N ASN A 28 3.65 13.17 -1.20
CA ASN A 28 4.57 14.22 -1.60
C ASN A 28 5.66 14.40 -0.51
N PRO A 29 6.96 14.22 -0.84
CA PRO A 29 8.06 14.34 0.14
C PRO A 29 8.18 15.75 0.73
N ASN A 30 7.65 16.76 0.03
CA ASN A 30 7.58 18.14 0.53
C ASN A 30 6.43 18.36 1.50
N LEU A 31 5.60 17.33 1.76
CA LEU A 31 4.55 17.44 2.76
C LEU A 31 5.16 17.69 4.14
N ILE A 32 4.66 18.69 4.85
CA ILE A 32 5.10 19.03 6.21
C ILE A 32 5.11 17.79 7.12
N LEU A 33 4.12 16.91 6.97
CA LEU A 33 4.04 15.66 7.73
C LEU A 33 5.26 14.76 7.47
N LEU A 34 5.65 14.53 6.21
CA LEU A 34 6.80 13.68 5.88
C LEU A 34 8.12 14.34 6.32
N GLN A 35 8.24 15.66 6.21
CA GLN A 35 9.39 16.38 6.75
C GLN A 35 9.45 16.28 8.29
N PHE A 36 8.31 16.34 8.95
CA PHE A 36 8.20 16.17 10.40
C PHE A 36 8.59 14.74 10.82
N LEU A 37 8.22 13.72 10.04
CA LEU A 37 8.61 12.33 10.30
C LEU A 37 10.12 12.10 10.16
N LYS A 38 10.83 12.93 9.39
CA LYS A 38 12.30 12.89 9.26
C LYS A 38 13.03 13.55 10.43
N THR A 39 12.34 14.26 11.29
CA THR A 39 12.94 14.83 12.50
C THR A 39 13.06 13.77 13.59
N GLU A 40 13.78 14.11 14.66
CA GLU A 40 13.96 13.21 15.83
C GLU A 40 12.65 12.84 16.56
N ILE A 41 11.50 13.31 16.10
CA ILE A 41 10.19 13.00 16.68
C ILE A 41 9.90 11.51 16.69
N LEU A 42 10.30 10.78 15.63
CA LEU A 42 10.20 9.32 15.61
C LEU A 42 11.11 8.65 16.64
N ASN A 43 12.13 9.34 17.14
CA ASN A 43 13.01 8.83 18.18
C ASN A 43 12.46 9.08 19.60
N ASN A 44 11.37 9.81 19.72
CA ASN A 44 10.77 10.12 21.04
C ASN A 44 9.89 8.96 21.50
N LYS A 45 10.43 8.12 22.38
CA LYS A 45 9.72 6.97 22.97
C LYS A 45 8.48 7.34 23.80
N ASN A 46 8.33 8.61 24.18
CA ASN A 46 7.17 9.08 24.95
C ASN A 46 6.00 9.54 24.05
N LEU A 47 6.20 9.58 22.73
CA LEU A 47 5.16 9.97 21.79
C LEU A 47 4.30 8.76 21.44
N ASN A 48 3.05 8.79 21.85
CA ASN A 48 2.04 7.81 21.47
C ASN A 48 0.89 8.50 20.74
N MET A 49 0.63 8.12 19.52
CA MET A 49 -0.44 8.69 18.69
C MET A 49 -1.14 7.59 17.88
N SER A 50 -2.46 7.68 17.79
CA SER A 50 -3.26 6.85 16.91
C SER A 50 -4.19 7.74 16.09
N THR A 51 -4.13 7.64 14.78
CA THR A 51 -4.99 8.39 13.86
C THR A 51 -5.67 7.45 12.90
N SER A 52 -7.00 7.52 12.82
CA SER A 52 -7.80 6.80 11.85
C SER A 52 -8.44 7.78 10.88
N LEU A 53 -8.19 7.60 9.57
CA LEU A 53 -8.76 8.41 8.51
C LEU A 53 -9.58 7.53 7.58
N ASN A 54 -10.87 7.84 7.43
CA ASN A 54 -11.76 7.14 6.52
C ASN A 54 -12.13 8.06 5.36
N ALA A 55 -11.99 7.57 4.13
CA ALA A 55 -12.37 8.31 2.92
C ALA A 55 -13.16 7.42 1.96
N LYS A 56 -14.30 7.95 1.45
CA LYS A 56 -15.13 7.20 0.49
C LYS A 56 -14.49 7.13 -0.90
N GLN A 57 -13.81 8.17 -1.33
CA GLN A 57 -13.21 8.30 -2.67
C GLN A 57 -11.75 8.71 -2.58
N ILE A 58 -10.97 8.23 -3.56
CA ILE A 58 -9.56 8.57 -3.71
C ILE A 58 -9.40 9.26 -5.08
N ASP A 59 -9.04 10.54 -5.07
CA ASP A 59 -8.96 11.37 -6.28
C ASP A 59 -7.99 10.86 -7.32
N THR A 60 -6.85 10.41 -6.87
CA THR A 60 -5.74 10.02 -7.73
C THR A 60 -5.99 8.71 -8.46
N PHE A 61 -6.79 7.83 -7.86
CA PHE A 61 -7.02 6.47 -8.35
C PHE A 61 -8.53 6.19 -8.37
N GLN A 62 -9.20 6.54 -9.46
CA GLN A 62 -10.66 6.39 -9.60
C GLN A 62 -11.19 4.96 -9.37
N ASN A 63 -10.31 3.96 -9.51
CA ASN A 63 -10.64 2.56 -9.26
C ASN A 63 -10.51 2.16 -7.79
N LEU A 64 -9.96 3.02 -6.92
CA LEU A 64 -9.81 2.78 -5.50
C LEU A 64 -10.83 3.62 -4.72
N HIS A 65 -11.39 3.02 -3.68
CA HIS A 65 -12.38 3.66 -2.82
C HIS A 65 -12.36 3.05 -1.41
N ASN A 66 -13.16 3.59 -0.51
CA ASN A 66 -13.28 3.11 0.87
C ASN A 66 -11.92 2.94 1.58
N LEU A 67 -11.09 3.99 1.53
CA LEU A 67 -9.85 4.01 2.30
C LEU A 67 -10.18 4.06 3.80
N ALA A 68 -9.64 3.12 4.56
CA ALA A 68 -9.55 3.20 6.01
C ALA A 68 -8.04 3.19 6.37
N LEU A 69 -7.45 4.37 6.49
CA LEU A 69 -6.04 4.54 6.85
C LEU A 69 -5.91 4.60 8.37
N LYS A 70 -5.07 3.74 8.93
CA LYS A 70 -4.68 3.77 10.34
C LYS A 70 -3.20 4.13 10.44
N VAL A 71 -2.88 5.15 11.21
CA VAL A 71 -1.52 5.59 11.49
C VAL A 71 -1.29 5.52 12.98
N LYS A 72 -0.30 4.77 13.42
CA LYS A 72 0.06 4.64 14.83
C LYS A 72 1.53 5.01 15.01
N ILE A 73 1.79 5.83 16.01
CA ILE A 73 3.14 6.07 16.54
C ILE A 73 3.16 5.53 17.96
N ARG A 74 4.07 4.62 18.25
CA ARG A 74 4.25 4.04 19.57
C ARG A 74 5.73 3.80 19.82
N GLU A 75 6.26 4.34 20.90
CA GLU A 75 7.65 4.14 21.34
C GLU A 75 8.69 4.46 20.24
N GLY A 76 8.42 5.48 19.41
CA GLY A 76 9.28 5.87 18.30
C GLY A 76 9.11 5.04 17.02
N LEU A 77 8.18 4.08 17.00
CA LEU A 77 7.84 3.31 15.82
C LEU A 77 6.57 3.88 15.17
N LEU A 78 6.61 4.06 13.87
CA LEU A 78 5.47 4.48 13.06
C LEU A 78 5.01 3.33 12.18
N ASP A 79 3.75 2.97 12.29
CA ASP A 79 3.12 1.96 11.44
C ASP A 79 1.80 2.45 10.83
N ILE A 80 1.41 1.80 9.73
CA ILE A 80 0.12 1.97 9.07
C ILE A 80 -0.64 0.64 8.97
N ASN A 81 -0.42 -0.24 9.93
CA ASN A 81 -1.08 -1.54 10.01
C ASN A 81 -2.60 -1.42 10.02
N GLU A 82 -3.28 -2.45 9.52
CA GLU A 82 -4.73 -2.51 9.39
C GLU A 82 -5.31 -1.45 8.43
N THR A 83 -4.48 -0.77 7.63
CA THR A 83 -4.96 0.08 6.55
C THR A 83 -5.60 -0.78 5.47
N THR A 84 -6.79 -0.39 5.02
CA THR A 84 -7.53 -1.11 3.97
C THR A 84 -8.01 -0.16 2.87
N ILE A 85 -8.03 -0.66 1.64
CA ILE A 85 -8.49 0.07 0.46
C ILE A 85 -9.27 -0.91 -0.42
N SER A 86 -10.48 -0.56 -0.84
CA SER A 86 -11.23 -1.36 -1.81
C SER A 86 -10.87 -0.99 -3.25
N TRP A 87 -10.62 -1.99 -4.08
CA TRP A 87 -10.37 -1.85 -5.51
C TRP A 87 -11.58 -2.32 -6.29
N LEU A 88 -12.45 -1.38 -6.67
CA LEU A 88 -13.74 -1.66 -7.30
C LEU A 88 -14.51 -2.76 -6.52
N ASN A 89 -15.19 -3.65 -7.26
CA ASN A 89 -15.73 -4.92 -6.73
C ASN A 89 -14.79 -6.10 -6.97
N ILE A 90 -13.51 -5.82 -7.24
CA ILE A 90 -12.51 -6.81 -7.64
C ILE A 90 -11.80 -7.39 -6.43
N ALA A 91 -11.29 -6.52 -5.54
CA ALA A 91 -10.44 -6.92 -4.44
C ALA A 91 -10.45 -5.91 -3.30
N ASP A 92 -10.00 -6.35 -2.12
CA ASP A 92 -9.61 -5.49 -1.01
C ASP A 92 -8.10 -5.57 -0.80
N ILE A 93 -7.45 -4.42 -0.67
CA ILE A 93 -6.02 -4.28 -0.41
C ILE A 93 -5.84 -4.01 1.07
N LYS A 94 -4.99 -4.77 1.74
CA LYS A 94 -4.67 -4.64 3.16
C LYS A 94 -3.19 -4.41 3.35
N ILE A 95 -2.85 -3.49 4.22
CA ILE A 95 -1.49 -3.22 4.68
C ILE A 95 -1.27 -3.96 6.00
N LEU A 96 -0.26 -4.82 6.04
CA LEU A 96 0.06 -5.67 7.17
C LEU A 96 1.55 -5.50 7.51
N ASP A 97 1.92 -5.72 8.78
CA ASP A 97 3.32 -5.71 9.24
C ASP A 97 4.13 -4.53 8.70
N SER A 98 3.55 -3.34 8.76
CA SER A 98 4.16 -2.13 8.23
C SER A 98 5.04 -1.44 9.25
N LEU A 99 6.15 -0.90 8.77
CA LEU A 99 7.05 -0.06 9.55
C LEU A 99 7.53 1.10 8.66
N ILE A 100 7.42 2.33 9.15
CA ILE A 100 8.01 3.51 8.51
C ILE A 100 9.22 3.90 9.36
N LEU A 101 10.39 3.95 8.74
CA LEU A 101 11.66 4.20 9.39
C LEU A 101 12.58 5.07 8.52
N MET A 102 13.60 5.63 9.17
CA MET A 102 14.71 6.30 8.46
C MET A 102 15.78 5.26 8.14
N ASN A 103 16.13 5.14 6.87
CA ASN A 103 17.23 4.31 6.36
C ASN A 103 18.13 5.15 5.46
N ASP A 104 19.40 5.31 5.80
CA ASP A 104 20.40 6.12 5.05
C ASP A 104 19.86 7.52 4.65
N ASN A 105 19.30 8.24 5.60
CA ASN A 105 18.64 9.55 5.41
C ASN A 105 17.39 9.55 4.51
N ASN A 106 16.91 8.40 4.09
CA ASN A 106 15.66 8.27 3.37
C ASN A 106 14.54 7.78 4.29
N LEU A 107 13.34 8.30 4.11
CA LEU A 107 12.16 7.74 4.75
C LEU A 107 11.67 6.55 3.94
N VAL A 108 11.57 5.39 4.57
CA VAL A 108 11.20 4.13 3.93
C VAL A 108 9.99 3.51 4.64
N LEU A 109 9.04 3.01 3.87
CA LEU A 109 7.96 2.13 4.35
C LEU A 109 8.30 0.71 3.93
N ASP A 110 8.46 -0.18 4.90
CA ASP A 110 8.49 -1.62 4.69
C ASP A 110 7.16 -2.23 5.14
N THR A 111 6.55 -3.07 4.32
CA THR A 111 5.24 -3.65 4.64
C THR A 111 4.93 -4.92 3.86
N LEU A 112 4.11 -5.78 4.44
CA LEU A 112 3.41 -6.84 3.73
C LEU A 112 2.09 -6.30 3.18
N VAL A 113 1.90 -6.38 1.87
CA VAL A 113 0.64 -6.04 1.20
C VAL A 113 -0.10 -7.31 0.87
N ALA A 114 -1.38 -7.39 1.24
CA ALA A 114 -2.27 -8.48 0.86
C ALA A 114 -3.42 -7.94 0.00
N ILE A 115 -3.63 -8.55 -1.17
CA ILE A 115 -4.75 -8.27 -2.08
C ILE A 115 -5.68 -9.47 -2.03
N GLU A 116 -6.82 -9.34 -1.37
CA GLU A 116 -7.86 -10.37 -1.30
C GLU A 116 -8.80 -10.22 -2.49
N ILE A 117 -8.85 -11.21 -3.36
CA ILE A 117 -9.63 -11.17 -4.60
C ILE A 117 -11.06 -11.60 -4.34
N ASN A 118 -12.00 -10.66 -4.38
CA ASN A 118 -13.43 -10.90 -4.19
C ASN A 118 -14.08 -11.42 -5.47
N ASN A 119 -13.59 -10.98 -6.64
CA ASN A 119 -14.11 -11.37 -7.94
C ASN A 119 -12.98 -11.59 -8.95
N PHE A 120 -12.51 -12.85 -9.06
CA PHE A 120 -11.40 -13.18 -9.95
C PHE A 120 -11.77 -13.04 -11.45
N GLN A 121 -13.04 -13.12 -11.80
CA GLN A 121 -13.48 -12.92 -13.20
C GLN A 121 -13.31 -11.47 -13.62
N GLU A 122 -13.75 -10.52 -12.76
CA GLU A 122 -13.54 -9.09 -12.99
C GLU A 122 -12.07 -8.70 -12.91
N PHE A 123 -11.26 -9.35 -12.05
CA PHE A 123 -9.81 -9.20 -12.02
C PHE A 123 -9.19 -9.51 -13.39
N TYR A 124 -9.49 -10.68 -13.96
CA TYR A 124 -8.98 -11.07 -15.26
C TYR A 124 -9.51 -10.22 -16.42
N LYS A 125 -10.76 -9.77 -16.34
CA LYS A 125 -11.35 -8.84 -17.28
C LYS A 125 -10.64 -7.49 -17.27
N PHE A 126 -10.34 -6.96 -16.07
CA PHE A 126 -9.62 -5.71 -15.89
C PHE A 126 -8.23 -5.76 -16.57
N PHE A 127 -7.50 -6.86 -16.41
CA PHE A 127 -6.20 -7.08 -17.05
C PHE A 127 -6.30 -7.59 -18.48
N GLN A 128 -7.49 -7.90 -18.98
CA GLN A 128 -7.71 -8.50 -20.29
C GLN A 128 -6.94 -9.83 -20.47
N THR A 129 -6.85 -10.62 -19.41
CA THR A 129 -6.15 -11.91 -19.42
C THR A 129 -6.87 -12.91 -20.32
N PRO A 130 -6.18 -13.62 -21.23
CA PRO A 130 -6.77 -14.66 -22.05
C PRO A 130 -7.43 -15.76 -21.22
N ARG A 131 -8.52 -16.35 -21.72
CA ARG A 131 -9.35 -17.31 -20.96
C ARG A 131 -8.57 -18.56 -20.49
N ASN A 132 -7.65 -19.03 -21.29
CA ASN A 132 -6.80 -20.20 -20.99
C ASN A 132 -5.80 -19.98 -19.85
N TYR A 133 -5.58 -18.72 -19.41
CA TYR A 133 -4.70 -18.38 -18.28
C TYR A 133 -5.48 -17.91 -17.04
N ARG A 134 -6.80 -18.12 -17.01
CA ARG A 134 -7.65 -17.71 -15.91
C ARG A 134 -7.86 -18.83 -14.92
N LYS A 135 -6.97 -18.96 -13.96
CA LYS A 135 -7.12 -19.85 -12.81
C LYS A 135 -7.76 -19.10 -11.65
N GLN A 136 -8.54 -19.77 -10.81
CA GLN A 136 -9.10 -19.14 -9.63
C GLN A 136 -7.98 -18.63 -8.71
N ILE A 137 -8.05 -17.36 -8.34
CA ILE A 137 -7.13 -16.71 -7.42
C ILE A 137 -7.95 -16.15 -6.27
N LYS A 138 -7.50 -16.36 -5.03
CA LYS A 138 -8.13 -15.83 -3.82
C LYS A 138 -7.32 -14.70 -3.22
N LYS A 139 -5.98 -14.81 -3.23
CA LYS A 139 -5.11 -13.88 -2.52
C LYS A 139 -3.79 -13.68 -3.26
N ILE A 140 -3.31 -12.45 -3.31
CA ILE A 140 -1.94 -12.10 -3.74
C ILE A 140 -1.29 -11.37 -2.58
N GLU A 141 -0.10 -11.79 -2.18
CA GLU A 141 0.70 -11.16 -1.12
C GLU A 141 2.09 -10.83 -1.63
N PHE A 142 2.67 -9.74 -1.14
CA PHE A 142 4.05 -9.38 -1.42
C PHE A 142 4.61 -8.44 -0.36
N ASN A 143 5.92 -8.52 -0.15
CA ASN A 143 6.64 -7.53 0.62
C ASN A 143 6.91 -6.31 -0.28
N LEU A 144 6.57 -5.13 0.23
CA LEU A 144 6.76 -3.84 -0.43
C LEU A 144 7.72 -3.01 0.41
N SER A 145 8.82 -2.54 -0.20
CA SER A 145 9.67 -1.48 0.34
C SER A 145 9.50 -0.23 -0.52
N TYR A 146 9.02 0.86 0.06
CA TYR A 146 8.78 2.12 -0.65
C TYR A 146 9.65 3.25 -0.07
N ASN A 147 10.50 3.83 -0.92
CA ASN A 147 11.32 4.98 -0.58
C ASN A 147 10.59 6.28 -0.95
N PHE A 148 10.21 7.07 0.06
CA PHE A 148 9.46 8.32 -0.14
C PHE A 148 10.30 9.43 -0.77
N ASP A 149 11.62 9.41 -0.62
CA ASP A 149 12.51 10.43 -1.14
C ASP A 149 12.85 10.21 -2.61
N GLN A 150 13.01 8.94 -2.99
CA GLN A 150 13.38 8.54 -4.34
C GLN A 150 12.16 8.19 -5.20
N PHE A 151 10.96 8.08 -4.60
CA PHE A 151 9.73 7.59 -5.25
C PHE A 151 9.92 6.23 -5.94
N THR A 152 10.67 5.36 -5.28
CA THR A 152 10.91 4.00 -5.76
C THR A 152 10.24 2.98 -4.87
N ALA A 153 9.82 1.88 -5.45
CA ALA A 153 9.26 0.74 -4.72
C ALA A 153 9.85 -0.56 -5.23
N ASP A 154 10.22 -1.41 -4.28
CA ASP A 154 10.69 -2.77 -4.52
C ASP A 154 9.65 -3.77 -4.03
N LEU A 155 9.36 -4.78 -4.87
CA LEU A 155 8.46 -5.87 -4.56
C LEU A 155 9.26 -7.17 -4.39
N ASN A 156 9.02 -7.86 -3.27
CA ASN A 156 9.67 -9.11 -2.98
C ASN A 156 8.66 -10.16 -2.48
N ASP A 157 9.06 -11.44 -2.53
CA ASP A 157 8.31 -12.57 -1.98
C ASP A 157 6.83 -12.62 -2.40
N ILE A 158 6.60 -12.43 -3.71
CA ILE A 158 5.25 -12.41 -4.26
C ILE A 158 4.68 -13.83 -4.19
N ARG A 159 3.55 -13.97 -3.51
CA ARG A 159 2.80 -15.22 -3.31
C ARG A 159 1.42 -15.08 -3.93
N ILE A 160 1.01 -16.09 -4.67
CA ILE A 160 -0.37 -16.24 -5.14
C ILE A 160 -0.96 -17.45 -4.44
N ASP A 161 -2.03 -17.25 -3.67
CA ASP A 161 -2.66 -18.28 -2.83
C ASP A 161 -1.65 -19.02 -1.91
N GLY A 162 -0.66 -18.27 -1.37
CA GLY A 162 0.39 -18.77 -0.49
C GLY A 162 1.58 -19.43 -1.20
N VAL A 163 1.54 -19.59 -2.52
CA VAL A 163 2.61 -20.24 -3.31
C VAL A 163 3.54 -19.19 -3.92
N ILE A 164 4.85 -19.40 -3.73
CA ILE A 164 5.89 -18.61 -4.41
C ILE A 164 6.27 -19.33 -5.72
N ASP A 165 5.96 -18.71 -6.84
CA ASP A 165 6.44 -19.16 -8.15
C ASP A 165 7.65 -18.30 -8.58
N PRO A 166 8.84 -18.91 -8.83
CA PRO A 166 10.03 -18.16 -9.21
C PRO A 166 9.87 -17.38 -10.52
N ASN A 167 9.11 -17.89 -11.49
CA ASN A 167 8.90 -17.23 -12.78
C ASN A 167 7.95 -16.02 -12.61
N VAL A 168 6.87 -16.20 -11.84
CA VAL A 168 5.96 -15.11 -11.48
C VAL A 168 6.72 -14.00 -10.74
N ASN A 169 7.54 -14.36 -9.74
CA ASN A 169 8.36 -13.41 -9.00
C ASN A 169 9.35 -12.67 -9.92
N LYS A 170 10.05 -13.38 -10.79
CA LYS A 170 10.99 -12.79 -11.77
C LYS A 170 10.32 -11.74 -12.65
N ILE A 171 9.08 -12.00 -13.08
CA ILE A 171 8.31 -11.09 -13.92
C ILE A 171 7.82 -9.89 -13.11
N LEU A 172 7.18 -10.12 -11.96
CA LEU A 172 6.56 -9.07 -11.18
C LEU A 172 7.59 -8.16 -10.48
N LYS A 173 8.79 -8.65 -10.17
CA LYS A 173 9.92 -7.81 -9.72
C LYS A 173 10.36 -6.76 -10.77
N GLN A 174 10.00 -6.95 -12.04
CA GLN A 174 10.23 -5.93 -13.08
C GLN A 174 9.25 -4.76 -12.98
N LEU A 175 8.21 -4.85 -12.14
CA LEU A 175 7.37 -3.73 -11.72
C LEU A 175 8.21 -2.76 -10.85
N ILE A 176 9.24 -2.18 -11.45
CA ILE A 176 9.91 -1.04 -10.82
C ILE A 176 8.93 0.12 -10.88
N PHE A 177 8.39 0.47 -9.72
CA PHE A 177 7.53 1.62 -9.56
C PHE A 177 8.35 2.90 -9.73
N ASN A 178 8.68 3.20 -10.97
CA ASN A 178 9.14 4.53 -11.34
C ASN A 178 7.88 5.30 -11.75
N SER A 179 7.64 6.47 -11.17
CA SER A 179 6.41 7.26 -11.32
C SER A 179 5.95 7.44 -12.78
N ASN A 180 6.87 7.38 -13.73
CA ASN A 180 6.60 7.48 -15.17
C ASN A 180 6.15 6.15 -15.82
N LYS A 181 6.48 4.98 -15.25
CA LYS A 181 6.13 3.67 -15.82
C LYS A 181 4.78 3.15 -15.33
N LEU A 182 4.36 3.50 -14.12
CA LEU A 182 3.01 3.16 -13.62
C LEU A 182 1.88 3.81 -14.42
N GLN A 183 2.15 4.90 -15.12
CA GLN A 183 1.19 5.54 -16.01
C GLN A 183 0.98 4.75 -17.29
N ASN A 184 1.87 3.82 -17.64
CA ASN A 184 1.72 2.97 -18.83
C ASN A 184 0.86 1.74 -18.51
N ARG A 185 -0.47 1.92 -18.60
CA ARG A 185 -1.47 0.86 -18.38
C ARG A 185 -1.21 -0.39 -19.24
N ILE A 186 -0.68 -0.23 -20.44
CA ILE A 186 -0.41 -1.34 -21.36
C ILE A 186 0.75 -2.19 -20.83
N TYR A 187 1.84 -1.55 -20.42
CA TYR A 187 2.98 -2.23 -19.82
C TYR A 187 2.58 -3.04 -18.59
N PHE A 188 1.84 -2.41 -17.67
CA PHE A 188 1.36 -3.07 -16.46
C PHE A 188 0.45 -4.28 -16.75
N LYS A 189 -0.51 -4.14 -17.69
CA LYS A 189 -1.36 -5.25 -18.12
C LYS A 189 -0.58 -6.40 -18.72
N ASN A 190 0.40 -6.10 -19.58
CA ASN A 190 1.23 -7.11 -20.20
C ASN A 190 2.04 -7.89 -19.17
N LEU A 191 2.57 -7.21 -18.17
CA LEU A 191 3.37 -7.83 -17.11
C LEU A 191 2.53 -8.77 -16.24
N ILE A 192 1.34 -8.31 -15.83
CA ILE A 192 0.38 -9.16 -15.10
C ILE A 192 -0.03 -10.38 -15.97
N ASN A 193 -0.32 -10.19 -17.25
CA ASN A 193 -0.70 -11.31 -18.13
C ASN A 193 0.42 -12.32 -18.31
N GLN A 194 1.68 -11.88 -18.38
CA GLN A 194 2.83 -12.80 -18.41
C GLN A 194 2.94 -13.58 -17.10
N ALA A 195 2.79 -12.91 -15.95
CA ALA A 195 2.80 -13.59 -14.66
C ALA A 195 1.66 -14.62 -14.54
N MET A 196 0.45 -14.25 -14.97
CA MET A 196 -0.71 -15.16 -14.94
C MET A 196 -0.53 -16.36 -15.87
N LYS A 197 0.15 -16.22 -16.99
CA LYS A 197 0.50 -17.34 -17.87
C LYS A 197 1.34 -18.39 -17.13
N PHE A 198 2.35 -17.98 -16.38
CA PHE A 198 3.17 -18.89 -15.57
C PHE A 198 2.40 -19.48 -14.39
N TYR A 199 1.57 -18.70 -13.74
CA TYR A 199 0.75 -19.19 -12.63
C TYR A 199 -0.30 -20.23 -13.06
N ALA A 200 -0.82 -20.12 -14.26
CA ALA A 200 -1.82 -21.06 -14.79
C ALA A 200 -1.21 -22.40 -15.25
N GLY A 201 0.08 -22.45 -15.54
CA GLY A 201 0.83 -23.63 -15.99
C GLY A 201 0.89 -23.69 -17.50
#